data_aa6d541a0fbac44097ae7bdce4a14980
#
_entry.id   aa6d541a0fbac44097ae7bdce4a14980
#
_cell.length_a   1.000
_cell.length_b   1.000
_cell.length_c   1.000
_cell.angle_alpha   90.00
_cell.angle_beta   90.00
_cell.angle_gamma   90.00
#
_symmetry.space_group_name_H-M   'P 1'
#
loop_
_entity.id
_entity.type
_entity.pdbx_description
1 polymer ?
#
loop_
_entity_poly.entity_id
_entity_poly.type
_entity_poly.pdbx_seq_one_letter_code
_entity_poly.pdbx_strand_id
1 'polypeptide(L)'
;MWKGPISKAVSPQTLQQCPVTLILQPPPNPKPPRKNYKTPKARRTVMEAAGFDSDGREFKNAQEMWREQIGEADEGENHKKTQWYSEGVAYWEKGVEASVDGVLGGFGQVNEADIKGSEVFLNTLLHERFDGGGRNQHLVALDCGSGIGRITKNLLIRYFNEVDLLEPVSHFLDAARESLSQEYFVSSDAHKATNFYCVSLQEFTPDAGRYNVIWIQWCIGHLTDDDFVSFFKRAKVGLKPGGFFVLKENIARNGFVLDKEDRSITRSDLYFKDLFRRCGLHLYKIKDQKGLPEELFAVKMYALTTEGPNKVLKTRSKAQANRPGIIK
;
A
#
# COMPACT_ATOMS: atom_id res chain seq x y z
N MET A 1 3.40 -59.11 35.31
CA MET A 1 3.47 -59.01 33.83
C MET A 1 3.12 -57.59 33.42
N TRP A 2 4.10 -56.80 33.11
CA TRP A 2 3.98 -55.38 32.74
C TRP A 2 3.94 -55.29 31.20
N LYS A 3 2.86 -54.74 30.60
CA LYS A 3 2.81 -54.39 29.18
C LYS A 3 2.98 -52.90 29.09
N GLY A 4 4.08 -52.46 28.48
CA GLY A 4 4.39 -51.07 28.22
C GLY A 4 3.50 -50.45 27.11
N PRO A 5 3.39 -49.09 27.05
CA PRO A 5 2.50 -48.42 26.12
C PRO A 5 3.07 -48.38 24.69
N ILE A 6 2.18 -48.62 23.76
CA ILE A 6 2.41 -48.56 22.31
C ILE A 6 2.63 -47.09 21.92
N SER A 7 3.79 -46.81 21.33
CA SER A 7 4.12 -45.55 20.68
C SER A 7 3.09 -45.26 19.55
N LYS A 8 2.26 -44.27 19.72
CA LYS A 8 1.48 -43.71 18.61
C LYS A 8 2.42 -42.83 17.76
N ALA A 9 2.64 -43.30 16.54
CA ALA A 9 3.27 -42.48 15.50
C ALA A 9 2.45 -41.17 15.32
N VAL A 10 3.13 -40.06 15.51
CA VAL A 10 2.59 -38.74 15.18
C VAL A 10 2.60 -38.65 13.65
N SER A 11 1.43 -38.54 13.06
CA SER A 11 1.28 -38.24 11.64
C SER A 11 1.89 -36.85 11.36
N PRO A 12 2.50 -36.64 10.19
CA PRO A 12 2.95 -35.30 9.82
C PRO A 12 1.74 -34.37 9.77
N GLN A 13 1.71 -33.41 10.66
CA GLN A 13 0.77 -32.29 10.57
C GLN A 13 1.00 -31.62 9.21
N THR A 14 -0.02 -31.62 8.40
CA THR A 14 -0.16 -30.78 7.22
C THR A 14 0.24 -29.36 7.64
N LEU A 15 1.32 -28.85 7.06
CA LEU A 15 1.67 -27.44 7.13
C LEU A 15 0.49 -26.68 6.53
N GLN A 16 -0.34 -26.08 7.38
CA GLN A 16 -1.34 -25.13 6.99
C GLN A 16 -0.57 -23.99 6.30
N GLN A 17 -0.80 -23.84 5.01
CA GLN A 17 -0.24 -22.74 4.23
C GLN A 17 -0.71 -21.42 4.85
N CYS A 18 0.22 -20.63 5.37
CA CYS A 18 -0.05 -19.30 5.89
C CYS A 18 -0.44 -18.38 4.74
N PRO A 19 -1.43 -17.49 4.93
CA PRO A 19 -1.80 -16.49 3.93
C PRO A 19 -0.64 -15.51 3.70
N VAL A 20 -0.18 -15.41 2.45
CA VAL A 20 1.08 -14.76 2.10
C VAL A 20 0.85 -13.44 1.40
N THR A 21 0.59 -12.38 2.13
CA THR A 21 0.61 -11.02 1.56
C THR A 21 2.02 -10.40 1.52
N LEU A 22 2.97 -10.96 2.28
CA LEU A 22 4.40 -10.69 2.14
C LEU A 22 5.07 -11.83 1.35
N ILE A 23 4.69 -11.98 0.08
CA ILE A 23 5.07 -13.12 -0.76
C ILE A 23 6.59 -13.27 -0.86
N LEU A 24 7.06 -14.50 -0.68
CA LEU A 24 8.43 -14.91 -0.98
C LEU A 24 8.77 -14.61 -2.44
N GLN A 25 9.93 -14.01 -2.69
CA GLN A 25 10.39 -13.81 -4.06
C GLN A 25 10.54 -15.17 -4.75
N PRO A 26 10.04 -15.34 -5.99
CA PRO A 26 10.32 -16.55 -6.74
C PRO A 26 11.84 -16.76 -6.86
N PRO A 27 12.33 -18.02 -6.90
CA PRO A 27 13.76 -18.29 -6.99
C PRO A 27 14.38 -17.55 -8.17
N PRO A 28 15.65 -17.12 -8.07
CA PRO A 28 16.30 -16.39 -9.16
C PRO A 28 16.32 -17.24 -10.42
N ASN A 29 15.75 -16.73 -11.52
CA ASN A 29 15.84 -17.38 -12.83
C ASN A 29 17.31 -17.67 -13.19
N PRO A 30 17.62 -18.84 -13.78
CA PRO A 30 18.96 -19.13 -14.27
C PRO A 30 19.39 -18.04 -15.23
N LYS A 31 20.61 -17.53 -15.04
CA LYS A 31 21.16 -16.44 -15.87
C LYS A 31 21.08 -16.82 -17.34
N PRO A 32 20.42 -16.04 -18.21
CA PRO A 32 20.41 -16.32 -19.64
C PRO A 32 21.84 -16.21 -20.19
N PRO A 33 22.18 -17.00 -21.22
CA PRO A 33 23.51 -16.95 -21.83
C PRO A 33 23.77 -15.53 -22.38
N ARG A 34 25.00 -15.02 -22.16
CA ARG A 34 25.45 -13.71 -22.66
C ARG A 34 25.34 -13.65 -24.19
N LYS A 35 24.28 -13.01 -24.69
CA LYS A 35 24.18 -12.63 -26.10
C LYS A 35 24.60 -11.17 -26.25
N ASN A 36 25.60 -10.94 -27.14
CA ASN A 36 26.03 -9.63 -27.57
C ASN A 36 24.88 -8.86 -28.24
N TYR A 37 24.32 -7.86 -27.55
CA TYR A 37 23.30 -6.98 -28.12
C TYR A 37 23.95 -5.71 -28.67
N LYS A 38 24.05 -5.62 -29.99
CA LYS A 38 24.18 -4.36 -30.73
C LYS A 38 22.79 -3.97 -31.21
N THR A 39 22.33 -2.81 -30.81
CA THR A 39 21.31 -1.87 -31.30
C THR A 39 20.41 -1.37 -30.18
N PRO A 40 20.10 -0.07 -30.12
CA PRO A 40 19.14 0.46 -29.13
C PRO A 40 17.76 -0.01 -29.53
N LYS A 41 17.21 -1.01 -28.79
CA LYS A 41 15.80 -1.38 -28.91
C LYS A 41 14.94 -0.21 -28.42
N ALA A 42 13.92 0.12 -29.20
CA ALA A 42 12.85 1.01 -28.79
C ALA A 42 12.48 0.75 -27.33
N ARG A 43 12.29 1.82 -26.57
CA ARG A 43 11.93 1.77 -25.14
C ARG A 43 10.62 0.99 -25.05
N ARG A 44 10.70 -0.29 -24.70
CA ARG A 44 9.52 -1.10 -24.42
C ARG A 44 8.68 -0.34 -23.40
N THR A 45 7.41 -0.14 -23.67
CA THR A 45 6.52 0.44 -22.67
C THR A 45 6.49 -0.50 -21.46
N VAL A 46 6.33 0.04 -20.27
CA VAL A 46 6.34 -0.76 -19.02
C VAL A 46 5.23 -1.80 -19.05
N MET A 47 4.12 -1.49 -19.72
CA MET A 47 2.97 -2.39 -19.94
C MET A 47 3.30 -3.61 -20.83
N GLU A 48 4.41 -3.59 -21.58
CA GLU A 48 4.91 -4.72 -22.38
C GLU A 48 5.89 -5.62 -21.60
N ALA A 49 6.14 -5.32 -20.31
CA ALA A 49 7.00 -6.15 -19.49
C ALA A 49 6.27 -7.45 -19.12
N ALA A 50 6.97 -8.58 -19.27
CA ALA A 50 6.49 -9.88 -18.82
C ALA A 50 6.32 -9.90 -17.28
N GLY A 51 5.44 -10.76 -16.80
CA GLY A 51 5.24 -11.05 -15.40
C GLY A 51 4.99 -12.53 -15.17
N PHE A 52 4.81 -12.89 -13.92
CA PHE A 52 4.58 -14.27 -13.50
C PHE A 52 3.42 -14.32 -12.52
N ASP A 53 2.76 -15.48 -12.40
CA ASP A 53 1.87 -15.73 -11.27
C ASP A 53 2.61 -16.46 -10.12
N SER A 54 1.89 -16.65 -9.01
CA SER A 54 2.40 -17.36 -7.83
C SER A 54 2.81 -18.81 -8.10
N ASP A 55 2.31 -19.44 -9.19
CA ASP A 55 2.69 -20.78 -9.61
C ASP A 55 3.88 -20.80 -10.58
N GLY A 56 4.41 -19.63 -10.94
CA GLY A 56 5.54 -19.49 -11.86
C GLY A 56 5.17 -19.47 -13.34
N ARG A 57 3.88 -19.41 -13.70
CA ARG A 57 3.42 -19.26 -15.07
C ARG A 57 3.75 -17.85 -15.58
N GLU A 58 4.32 -17.76 -16.78
CA GLU A 58 4.70 -16.50 -17.42
C GLU A 58 3.52 -15.90 -18.20
N PHE A 59 3.35 -14.57 -18.08
CA PHE A 59 2.52 -13.72 -18.93
C PHE A 59 3.41 -12.84 -19.79
N LYS A 60 3.06 -12.67 -21.06
CA LYS A 60 3.84 -11.82 -21.99
C LYS A 60 3.84 -10.36 -21.57
N ASN A 61 2.74 -9.90 -20.98
CA ASN A 61 2.55 -8.54 -20.50
C ASN A 61 1.34 -8.45 -19.55
N ALA A 62 1.20 -7.31 -18.89
CA ALA A 62 0.10 -7.07 -17.97
C ALA A 62 -1.29 -7.06 -18.63
N GLN A 63 -1.38 -6.66 -19.89
CA GLN A 63 -2.67 -6.65 -20.60
C GLN A 63 -3.20 -8.07 -20.83
N GLU A 64 -2.33 -9.02 -21.19
CA GLU A 64 -2.70 -10.44 -21.30
C GLU A 64 -3.19 -10.97 -19.95
N MET A 65 -2.47 -10.68 -18.87
CA MET A 65 -2.84 -11.09 -17.53
C MET A 65 -4.22 -10.51 -17.12
N TRP A 66 -4.43 -9.19 -17.28
CA TRP A 66 -5.71 -8.58 -16.90
C TRP A 66 -6.88 -9.11 -17.73
N ARG A 67 -6.70 -9.32 -19.06
CA ARG A 67 -7.73 -9.94 -19.91
C ARG A 67 -8.15 -11.31 -19.39
N GLU A 68 -7.21 -12.11 -18.94
CA GLU A 68 -7.51 -13.43 -18.38
C GLU A 68 -8.23 -13.32 -17.03
N GLN A 69 -7.76 -12.46 -16.13
CA GLN A 69 -8.29 -12.36 -14.78
C GLN A 69 -9.67 -11.67 -14.72
N ILE A 70 -9.87 -10.62 -15.48
CA ILE A 70 -11.07 -9.78 -15.38
C ILE A 70 -11.89 -9.66 -16.68
N GLY A 71 -11.47 -10.31 -17.78
CA GLY A 71 -12.16 -10.23 -19.07
C GLY A 71 -11.85 -8.96 -19.88
N GLU A 72 -12.54 -8.79 -21.00
CA GLU A 72 -12.46 -7.58 -21.85
C GLU A 72 -13.58 -6.59 -21.46
N ALA A 73 -13.33 -5.29 -21.65
CA ALA A 73 -14.21 -4.22 -21.19
C ALA A 73 -15.61 -4.19 -21.86
N ASP A 74 -15.78 -4.88 -22.99
CA ASP A 74 -17.00 -4.85 -23.82
C ASP A 74 -18.00 -5.99 -23.54
N GLU A 75 -17.63 -6.98 -22.75
CA GLU A 75 -18.54 -8.06 -22.37
C GLU A 75 -19.34 -7.64 -21.14
N GLY A 76 -20.59 -7.21 -21.32
CA GLY A 76 -21.61 -6.80 -20.32
C GLY A 76 -21.26 -6.98 -18.85
N GLU A 77 -22.03 -6.47 -17.88
CA GLU A 77 -21.63 -6.39 -16.45
C GLU A 77 -20.44 -7.27 -16.07
N ASN A 78 -19.28 -6.69 -15.87
CA ASN A 78 -17.98 -7.39 -15.84
C ASN A 78 -17.91 -8.36 -14.65
N HIS A 79 -18.63 -9.50 -14.76
CA HIS A 79 -18.77 -10.52 -13.75
C HIS A 79 -17.39 -10.96 -13.20
N LYS A 80 -16.39 -11.13 -14.07
CA LYS A 80 -15.03 -11.51 -13.66
C LYS A 80 -14.36 -10.42 -12.82
N LYS A 81 -14.56 -9.15 -13.14
CA LYS A 81 -14.02 -8.04 -12.37
C LYS A 81 -14.68 -7.96 -10.99
N THR A 82 -15.99 -8.14 -10.91
CA THR A 82 -16.70 -8.24 -9.63
C THR A 82 -16.22 -9.43 -8.83
N GLN A 83 -16.02 -10.58 -9.48
CA GLN A 83 -15.47 -11.78 -8.86
C GLN A 83 -14.04 -11.55 -8.32
N TRP A 84 -13.17 -10.89 -9.08
CA TRP A 84 -11.83 -10.50 -8.63
C TRP A 84 -11.85 -9.80 -7.27
N TYR A 85 -12.69 -8.77 -7.13
CA TYR A 85 -12.79 -8.01 -5.88
C TYR A 85 -13.48 -8.79 -4.77
N SER A 86 -14.56 -9.50 -5.06
CA SER A 86 -15.27 -10.28 -4.03
C SER A 86 -14.43 -11.43 -3.49
N GLU A 87 -13.63 -12.09 -4.33
CA GLU A 87 -12.71 -13.14 -3.90
C GLU A 87 -11.53 -12.58 -3.10
N GLY A 88 -10.96 -11.43 -3.50
CA GLY A 88 -9.94 -10.75 -2.72
C GLY A 88 -10.43 -10.35 -1.32
N VAL A 89 -11.61 -9.76 -1.20
CA VAL A 89 -12.21 -9.46 0.12
C VAL A 89 -12.48 -10.74 0.90
N ALA A 90 -13.05 -11.78 0.25
CA ALA A 90 -13.37 -13.05 0.91
C ALA A 90 -12.13 -13.78 1.45
N TYR A 91 -10.99 -13.67 0.78
CA TYR A 91 -9.72 -14.21 1.26
C TYR A 91 -9.36 -13.62 2.64
N TRP A 92 -9.39 -12.29 2.77
CA TRP A 92 -9.09 -11.59 4.02
C TRP A 92 -10.16 -11.81 5.09
N GLU A 93 -11.44 -11.87 4.68
CA GLU A 93 -12.55 -12.01 5.60
C GLU A 93 -12.62 -13.40 6.25
N LYS A 94 -12.30 -14.45 5.50
CA LYS A 94 -12.48 -15.84 5.95
C LYS A 94 -11.20 -16.52 6.38
N GLY A 95 -10.06 -16.11 5.84
CA GLY A 95 -8.78 -16.82 5.96
C GLY A 95 -7.79 -16.17 6.90
N VAL A 96 -7.99 -14.91 7.29
CA VAL A 96 -6.99 -14.13 8.03
C VAL A 96 -7.50 -13.68 9.39
N GLU A 97 -6.73 -13.98 10.42
CA GLU A 97 -7.01 -13.53 11.78
C GLU A 97 -6.82 -12.02 11.92
N ALA A 98 -7.70 -11.35 12.69
CA ALA A 98 -7.58 -9.93 13.00
C ALA A 98 -6.47 -9.66 14.03
N SER A 99 -5.25 -10.04 13.69
CA SER A 99 -4.04 -9.87 14.51
C SER A 99 -2.92 -9.23 13.69
N VAL A 100 -1.88 -8.71 14.37
CA VAL A 100 -0.71 -8.15 13.68
C VAL A 100 -0.01 -9.20 12.83
N ASP A 101 0.07 -10.43 13.32
CA ASP A 101 0.66 -11.53 12.57
C ASP A 101 -0.18 -11.90 11.36
N GLY A 102 -1.50 -11.97 11.50
CA GLY A 102 -2.43 -12.24 10.42
C GLY A 102 -2.34 -11.24 9.29
N VAL A 103 -2.50 -9.94 9.58
CA VAL A 103 -2.45 -8.87 8.54
C VAL A 103 -1.04 -8.65 7.95
N LEU A 104 -0.01 -9.26 8.54
CA LEU A 104 1.35 -9.30 8.01
C LEU A 104 1.71 -10.67 7.43
N GLY A 105 0.73 -11.52 7.15
CA GLY A 105 0.92 -12.81 6.48
C GLY A 105 1.85 -13.78 7.22
N GLY A 106 1.79 -13.81 8.55
CA GLY A 106 2.66 -14.63 9.38
C GLY A 106 4.05 -14.03 9.65
N PHE A 107 4.27 -12.77 9.26
CA PHE A 107 5.54 -12.04 9.48
C PHE A 107 5.39 -10.92 10.50
N GLY A 108 4.66 -11.15 11.59
CA GLY A 108 4.43 -10.14 12.64
C GLY A 108 5.68 -9.48 13.19
N GLN A 109 6.82 -10.19 13.16
CA GLN A 109 8.14 -9.70 13.59
C GLN A 109 8.66 -8.51 12.75
N VAL A 110 8.16 -8.29 11.53
CA VAL A 110 8.57 -7.13 10.71
C VAL A 110 7.90 -5.83 11.12
N ASN A 111 6.88 -5.89 12.00
CA ASN A 111 6.07 -4.73 12.37
C ASN A 111 6.91 -3.55 12.88
N GLU A 112 7.87 -3.81 13.77
CA GLU A 112 8.70 -2.73 14.33
C GLU A 112 9.56 -2.04 13.27
N ALA A 113 10.22 -2.82 12.41
CA ALA A 113 11.05 -2.29 11.32
C ALA A 113 10.21 -1.51 10.30
N ASP A 114 8.99 -2.00 10.01
CA ASP A 114 8.03 -1.36 9.12
C ASP A 114 7.60 0.02 9.65
N ILE A 115 7.15 0.08 10.91
CA ILE A 115 6.71 1.32 11.56
C ILE A 115 7.86 2.33 11.64
N LYS A 116 9.06 1.90 12.08
CA LYS A 116 10.23 2.76 12.18
C LYS A 116 10.65 3.36 10.83
N GLY A 117 10.63 2.54 9.77
CA GLY A 117 10.94 3.02 8.42
C GLY A 117 9.92 4.03 7.92
N SER A 118 8.64 3.77 8.15
CA SER A 118 7.51 4.64 7.83
C SER A 118 7.58 5.96 8.59
N GLU A 119 7.88 5.93 9.87
CA GLU A 119 7.99 7.11 10.73
C GLU A 119 9.09 8.07 10.25
N VAL A 120 10.28 7.55 9.96
CA VAL A 120 11.39 8.37 9.44
C VAL A 120 11.01 9.03 8.10
N PHE A 121 10.29 8.32 7.24
CA PHE A 121 9.84 8.86 5.97
C PHE A 121 8.76 9.92 6.14
N LEU A 122 7.73 9.64 6.95
CA LEU A 122 6.64 10.57 7.24
C LEU A 122 7.17 11.86 7.89
N ASN A 123 8.00 11.75 8.92
CA ASN A 123 8.61 12.91 9.60
C ASN A 123 9.35 13.82 8.61
N THR A 124 10.14 13.24 7.71
CA THR A 124 10.85 14.00 6.68
C THR A 124 9.86 14.78 5.81
N LEU A 125 8.76 14.14 5.38
CA LEU A 125 7.75 14.75 4.52
C LEU A 125 6.98 15.86 5.24
N LEU A 126 6.59 15.65 6.50
CA LEU A 126 5.88 16.65 7.30
C LEU A 126 6.73 17.93 7.49
N HIS A 127 8.03 17.77 7.80
CA HIS A 127 8.94 18.91 7.94
C HIS A 127 9.21 19.64 6.62
N GLU A 128 9.21 18.94 5.51
CA GLU A 128 9.41 19.55 4.19
C GLU A 128 8.17 20.24 3.64
N ARG A 129 6.98 19.75 3.98
CA ARG A 129 5.70 20.16 3.37
C ARG A 129 4.90 21.12 4.25
N PHE A 130 5.03 21.03 5.57
CA PHE A 130 4.28 21.83 6.51
C PHE A 130 5.20 22.62 7.44
N ASP A 131 4.85 23.88 7.73
CA ASP A 131 5.63 24.73 8.63
C ASP A 131 5.71 24.10 10.03
N GLY A 132 6.91 24.07 10.59
CA GLY A 132 7.16 23.45 11.89
C GLY A 132 6.85 21.95 11.97
N GLY A 133 6.80 21.25 10.82
CA GLY A 133 6.39 19.85 10.76
C GLY A 133 4.89 19.65 11.04
N GLY A 134 4.07 20.69 10.84
CA GLY A 134 2.63 20.63 11.05
C GLY A 134 2.17 20.84 12.50
N ARG A 135 3.07 21.06 13.46
CA ARG A 135 2.75 21.14 14.90
C ARG A 135 1.71 22.18 15.29
N ASN A 136 1.56 23.25 14.50
CA ASN A 136 0.61 24.33 14.73
C ASN A 136 -0.59 24.29 13.77
N GLN A 137 -0.82 23.15 13.13
CA GLN A 137 -1.89 22.97 12.17
C GLN A 137 -2.74 21.76 12.57
N HIS A 138 -4.03 21.83 12.30
CA HIS A 138 -4.92 20.68 12.42
C HIS A 138 -4.73 19.78 11.21
N LEU A 139 -3.98 18.69 11.41
CA LEU A 139 -3.67 17.72 10.37
C LEU A 139 -4.63 16.54 10.40
N VAL A 140 -5.07 16.13 9.23
CA VAL A 140 -5.99 14.99 9.04
C VAL A 140 -5.35 14.00 8.06
N ALA A 141 -5.36 12.70 8.39
CA ALA A 141 -4.92 11.63 7.52
C ALA A 141 -6.05 10.67 7.16
N LEU A 142 -5.90 9.98 6.04
CA LEU A 142 -6.67 8.80 5.67
C LEU A 142 -5.73 7.59 5.62
N ASP A 143 -6.07 6.52 6.32
CA ASP A 143 -5.39 5.22 6.30
C ASP A 143 -6.17 4.26 5.38
N CYS A 144 -5.63 3.99 4.20
CA CYS A 144 -6.27 3.17 3.17
C CYS A 144 -5.82 1.71 3.28
N GLY A 145 -6.78 0.78 3.29
CA GLY A 145 -6.52 -0.63 3.59
C GLY A 145 -6.00 -0.75 5.01
N SER A 146 -6.68 -0.11 5.96
CA SER A 146 -6.19 0.06 7.33
C SER A 146 -6.09 -1.25 8.11
N GLY A 147 -6.76 -2.32 7.64
CA GLY A 147 -6.83 -3.58 8.35
C GLY A 147 -7.35 -3.37 9.77
N ILE A 148 -6.64 -3.92 10.73
CA ILE A 148 -6.91 -3.77 12.16
C ILE A 148 -6.46 -2.41 12.76
N GLY A 149 -6.21 -1.40 11.92
CA GLY A 149 -5.74 -0.08 12.36
C GLY A 149 -4.27 -0.02 12.80
N ARG A 150 -3.44 -0.98 12.38
CA ARG A 150 -2.04 -1.12 12.79
C ARG A 150 -1.21 0.14 12.52
N ILE A 151 -1.31 0.71 11.32
CA ILE A 151 -0.58 1.92 10.93
C ILE A 151 -1.18 3.14 11.63
N THR A 152 -2.48 3.25 11.70
CA THR A 152 -3.14 4.32 12.47
C THR A 152 -2.65 4.34 13.91
N LYS A 153 -2.71 3.19 14.62
CA LYS A 153 -2.34 3.06 16.04
C LYS A 153 -0.86 3.37 16.31
N ASN A 154 0.02 2.76 15.53
CA ASN A 154 1.46 2.79 15.83
C ASN A 154 2.19 3.98 15.19
N LEU A 155 1.55 4.67 14.23
CA LEU A 155 2.19 5.76 13.49
C LEU A 155 1.28 7.00 13.36
N LEU A 156 0.16 6.91 12.63
CA LEU A 156 -0.52 8.11 12.14
C LEU A 156 -1.12 8.95 13.28
N ILE A 157 -1.73 8.33 14.28
CA ILE A 157 -2.35 9.02 15.42
C ILE A 157 -1.35 9.87 16.23
N ARG A 158 -0.04 9.61 16.09
CA ARG A 158 1.02 10.38 16.76
C ARG A 158 1.31 11.72 16.08
N TYR A 159 0.88 11.87 14.82
CA TYR A 159 1.20 13.03 13.96
C TYR A 159 -0.03 13.77 13.47
N PHE A 160 -1.19 13.13 13.45
CA PHE A 160 -2.42 13.69 12.91
C PHE A 160 -3.47 13.83 14.01
N ASN A 161 -4.17 14.96 14.01
CA ASN A 161 -5.26 15.23 14.96
C ASN A 161 -6.46 14.32 14.70
N GLU A 162 -6.71 14.01 13.43
CA GLU A 162 -7.72 13.06 13.02
C GLU A 162 -7.15 12.07 12.02
N VAL A 163 -7.53 10.81 12.18
CA VAL A 163 -7.25 9.75 11.22
C VAL A 163 -8.55 9.05 10.86
N ASP A 164 -8.88 9.05 9.59
CA ASP A 164 -9.95 8.23 9.05
C ASP A 164 -9.38 6.90 8.56
N LEU A 165 -10.11 5.81 8.76
CA LEU A 165 -9.74 4.47 8.34
C LEU A 165 -10.67 3.99 7.23
N LEU A 166 -10.10 3.38 6.20
CA LEU A 166 -10.80 2.80 5.07
C LEU A 166 -10.39 1.34 4.91
N GLU A 167 -11.33 0.41 5.10
CA GLU A 167 -11.10 -1.03 5.08
C GLU A 167 -12.35 -1.78 4.64
N PRO A 168 -12.31 -2.65 3.60
CA PRO A 168 -13.49 -3.39 3.16
C PRO A 168 -13.88 -4.56 4.07
N VAL A 169 -12.94 -5.10 4.86
CA VAL A 169 -13.17 -6.27 5.70
C VAL A 169 -13.72 -5.84 7.06
N SER A 170 -14.99 -6.15 7.33
CA SER A 170 -15.70 -5.61 8.49
C SER A 170 -15.09 -5.99 9.83
N HIS A 171 -14.70 -7.26 10.02
CA HIS A 171 -14.14 -7.71 11.30
C HIS A 171 -12.75 -7.10 11.58
N PHE A 172 -11.97 -6.73 10.55
CA PHE A 172 -10.75 -5.96 10.73
C PHE A 172 -11.04 -4.54 11.22
N LEU A 173 -12.05 -3.91 10.62
CA LEU A 173 -12.45 -2.56 11.01
C LEU A 173 -13.04 -2.52 12.43
N ASP A 174 -13.71 -3.58 12.84
CA ASP A 174 -14.22 -3.72 14.21
C ASP A 174 -13.06 -3.91 15.20
N ALA A 175 -12.07 -4.73 14.88
CA ALA A 175 -10.85 -4.84 15.68
C ALA A 175 -10.08 -3.51 15.76
N ALA A 176 -10.04 -2.74 14.66
CA ALA A 176 -9.47 -1.40 14.67
C ALA A 176 -10.22 -0.45 15.62
N ARG A 177 -11.55 -0.44 15.58
CA ARG A 177 -12.37 0.38 16.51
C ARG A 177 -12.11 0.03 17.96
N GLU A 178 -12.09 -1.26 18.28
CA GLU A 178 -11.79 -1.72 19.64
C GLU A 178 -10.40 -1.30 20.10
N SER A 179 -9.40 -1.58 19.28
CA SER A 179 -7.98 -1.29 19.57
C SER A 179 -7.70 0.21 19.74
N LEU A 180 -8.36 1.07 18.95
CA LEU A 180 -8.17 2.51 18.98
C LEU A 180 -9.04 3.19 20.05
N SER A 181 -10.16 2.61 20.47
CA SER A 181 -10.98 3.15 21.56
C SER A 181 -10.35 2.96 22.93
N GLN A 182 -9.60 1.89 23.14
CA GLN A 182 -8.94 1.60 24.44
C GLN A 182 -7.82 2.59 24.78
N GLU A 183 -7.18 3.22 23.80
CA GLU A 183 -6.12 4.20 24.02
C GLU A 183 -6.62 5.61 24.39
N TYR A 184 -7.92 5.89 24.19
CA TYR A 184 -8.52 7.19 24.51
C TYR A 184 -8.49 7.57 25.99
N PHE A 185 -8.32 6.62 26.90
CA PHE A 185 -8.31 6.89 28.34
C PHE A 185 -7.00 7.47 28.87
N VAL A 186 -5.97 7.62 28.04
CA VAL A 186 -4.61 7.99 28.50
C VAL A 186 -4.04 9.24 27.81
N SER A 187 -4.54 9.65 26.65
CA SER A 187 -4.03 10.84 25.95
C SER A 187 -5.11 11.87 25.69
N SER A 188 -4.71 13.15 25.76
CA SER A 188 -5.58 14.31 25.51
C SER A 188 -6.42 14.13 24.23
N ASP A 189 -7.64 14.70 24.21
CA ASP A 189 -8.59 14.77 23.07
C ASP A 189 -8.02 15.31 21.74
N ALA A 190 -6.70 15.53 21.67
CA ALA A 190 -6.01 16.20 20.59
C ALA A 190 -5.78 15.35 19.34
N HIS A 191 -5.70 14.02 19.47
CA HIS A 191 -5.43 13.09 18.36
C HIS A 191 -6.31 11.86 18.45
N LYS A 192 -7.04 11.53 17.36
CA LYS A 192 -8.04 10.44 17.40
C LYS A 192 -8.29 9.81 16.03
N ALA A 193 -8.69 8.54 16.03
CA ALA A 193 -9.38 7.91 14.92
C ALA A 193 -10.82 8.43 14.87
N THR A 194 -11.28 8.90 13.70
CA THR A 194 -12.52 9.64 13.61
C THR A 194 -13.59 8.88 12.85
N ASN A 195 -13.32 8.54 11.59
CA ASN A 195 -14.24 7.84 10.73
C ASN A 195 -13.70 6.47 10.35
N PHE A 196 -14.62 5.51 10.26
CA PHE A 196 -14.31 4.13 9.92
C PHE A 196 -15.20 3.70 8.76
N TYR A 197 -14.65 3.72 7.54
CA TYR A 197 -15.37 3.42 6.31
C TYR A 197 -15.19 1.95 5.93
N CYS A 198 -16.27 1.16 6.01
CA CYS A 198 -16.28 -0.23 5.53
C CYS A 198 -16.59 -0.25 4.04
N VAL A 199 -15.62 0.16 3.21
CA VAL A 199 -15.76 0.33 1.77
C VAL A 199 -14.44 0.01 1.07
N SER A 200 -14.51 -0.58 -0.11
CA SER A 200 -13.35 -0.87 -0.94
C SER A 200 -12.77 0.39 -1.61
N LEU A 201 -11.45 0.39 -1.88
CA LEU A 201 -10.76 1.52 -2.54
C LEU A 201 -11.39 1.93 -3.87
N GLN A 202 -11.81 0.95 -4.69
CA GLN A 202 -12.39 1.22 -6.00
C GLN A 202 -13.76 1.92 -5.93
N GLU A 203 -14.43 1.86 -4.79
CA GLU A 203 -15.75 2.48 -4.56
C GLU A 203 -15.66 3.78 -3.77
N PHE A 204 -14.60 3.96 -2.99
CA PHE A 204 -14.47 5.09 -2.09
C PHE A 204 -14.21 6.42 -2.83
N THR A 205 -14.91 7.44 -2.39
CA THR A 205 -14.68 8.84 -2.80
C THR A 205 -14.58 9.71 -1.54
N PRO A 206 -13.42 10.31 -1.26
CA PRO A 206 -13.23 11.13 -0.09
C PRO A 206 -13.95 12.48 -0.18
N ASP A 207 -14.26 13.07 0.97
CA ASP A 207 -14.71 14.46 1.06
C ASP A 207 -13.64 15.41 0.51
N ALA A 208 -14.08 16.41 -0.23
CA ALA A 208 -13.18 17.38 -0.88
C ALA A 208 -12.35 18.17 0.16
N GLY A 209 -11.05 18.20 -0.03
CA GLY A 209 -10.14 19.01 0.79
C GLY A 209 -10.08 18.60 2.27
N ARG A 210 -10.35 17.35 2.60
CA ARG A 210 -10.33 16.88 3.98
C ARG A 210 -8.92 16.52 4.47
N TYR A 211 -8.07 15.92 3.65
CA TYR A 211 -6.85 15.25 4.08
C TYR A 211 -5.57 16.03 3.78
N ASN A 212 -4.67 16.06 4.76
CA ASN A 212 -3.30 16.51 4.57
C ASN A 212 -2.43 15.38 4.00
N VAL A 213 -2.70 14.12 4.42
CA VAL A 213 -2.00 12.93 3.95
C VAL A 213 -3.01 11.80 3.69
N ILE A 214 -2.88 11.13 2.55
CA ILE A 214 -3.55 9.86 2.27
C ILE A 214 -2.46 8.80 2.25
N TRP A 215 -2.49 7.90 3.24
CA TRP A 215 -1.57 6.78 3.43
C TRP A 215 -2.15 5.51 2.82
N ILE A 216 -1.39 4.85 1.98
CA ILE A 216 -1.79 3.64 1.26
C ILE A 216 -0.66 2.63 1.44
N GLN A 217 -0.91 1.55 2.17
CA GLN A 217 0.13 0.56 2.47
C GLN A 217 -0.39 -0.86 2.29
N TRP A 218 0.28 -1.64 1.42
CA TRP A 218 0.02 -3.06 1.19
C TRP A 218 -1.44 -3.42 0.88
N CYS A 219 -2.14 -2.54 0.16
CA CYS A 219 -3.52 -2.75 -0.24
C CYS A 219 -3.81 -2.41 -1.70
N ILE A 220 -2.95 -1.60 -2.34
CA ILE A 220 -3.19 -1.13 -3.70
C ILE A 220 -2.96 -2.24 -4.74
N GLY A 221 -2.32 -3.33 -4.35
CA GLY A 221 -2.11 -4.53 -5.17
C GLY A 221 -3.41 -5.18 -5.62
N HIS A 222 -4.49 -5.06 -4.85
CA HIS A 222 -5.80 -5.61 -5.21
C HIS A 222 -6.49 -4.86 -6.35
N LEU A 223 -6.11 -3.60 -6.61
CA LEU A 223 -6.73 -2.81 -7.69
C LEU A 223 -6.19 -3.21 -9.07
N THR A 224 -7.12 -3.35 -10.02
CA THR A 224 -6.77 -3.36 -11.44
C THR A 224 -6.08 -2.05 -11.82
N ASP A 225 -5.35 -2.01 -12.93
CA ASP A 225 -4.65 -0.79 -13.33
C ASP A 225 -5.59 0.39 -13.58
N ASP A 226 -6.77 0.13 -14.12
CA ASP A 226 -7.75 1.17 -14.41
C ASP A 226 -8.42 1.67 -13.11
N ASP A 227 -8.70 0.77 -12.17
CA ASP A 227 -9.23 1.17 -10.86
C ASP A 227 -8.17 1.85 -10.00
N PHE A 228 -6.89 1.48 -10.11
CA PHE A 228 -5.78 2.22 -9.54
C PHE A 228 -5.78 3.68 -10.03
N VAL A 229 -5.86 3.88 -11.34
CA VAL A 229 -5.90 5.23 -11.93
C VAL A 229 -7.17 5.97 -11.51
N SER A 230 -8.31 5.29 -11.51
CA SER A 230 -9.60 5.87 -11.10
C SER A 230 -9.63 6.26 -9.64
N PHE A 231 -9.11 5.41 -8.75
CA PHE A 231 -8.98 5.70 -7.32
C PHE A 231 -8.15 6.98 -7.08
N PHE A 232 -6.95 7.07 -7.63
CA PHE A 232 -6.12 8.26 -7.44
C PHE A 232 -6.74 9.52 -8.04
N LYS A 233 -7.47 9.42 -9.16
CA LYS A 233 -8.21 10.56 -9.73
C LYS A 233 -9.30 11.08 -8.79
N ARG A 234 -10.03 10.19 -8.11
CA ARG A 234 -11.01 10.59 -7.07
C ARG A 234 -10.33 11.08 -5.80
N ALA A 235 -9.34 10.33 -5.31
CA ALA A 235 -8.66 10.63 -4.05
C ALA A 235 -7.92 11.97 -4.03
N LYS A 236 -7.47 12.47 -5.20
CA LYS A 236 -6.88 13.82 -5.32
C LYS A 236 -7.80 14.93 -4.81
N VAL A 237 -9.11 14.79 -5.02
CA VAL A 237 -10.07 15.80 -4.58
C VAL A 237 -10.11 15.90 -3.06
N GLY A 238 -9.82 14.81 -2.36
CA GLY A 238 -9.74 14.77 -0.91
C GLY A 238 -8.54 15.45 -0.29
N LEU A 239 -7.49 15.76 -1.08
CA LEU A 239 -6.31 16.43 -0.56
C LEU A 239 -6.53 17.93 -0.32
N LYS A 240 -6.09 18.41 0.84
CA LYS A 240 -5.92 19.84 1.12
C LYS A 240 -4.80 20.44 0.25
N PRO A 241 -4.78 21.78 0.05
CA PRO A 241 -3.62 22.42 -0.56
C PRO A 241 -2.31 22.04 0.15
N GLY A 242 -1.31 21.60 -0.62
CA GLY A 242 -0.04 21.11 -0.08
C GLY A 242 -0.07 19.67 0.46
N GLY A 243 -1.23 19.02 0.48
CA GLY A 243 -1.38 17.62 0.85
C GLY A 243 -0.70 16.67 -0.15
N PHE A 244 -0.49 15.43 0.28
CA PHE A 244 0.21 14.43 -0.52
C PHE A 244 -0.24 13.00 -0.20
N PHE A 245 0.07 12.09 -1.13
CA PHE A 245 -0.08 10.65 -0.90
C PHE A 245 1.23 10.05 -0.42
N VAL A 246 1.13 9.05 0.43
CA VAL A 246 2.20 8.09 0.70
C VAL A 246 1.73 6.72 0.23
N LEU A 247 2.45 6.13 -0.73
CA LEU A 247 2.26 4.75 -1.13
C LEU A 247 3.44 3.94 -0.63
N LYS A 248 3.19 2.89 0.14
CA LYS A 248 4.19 1.92 0.59
C LYS A 248 3.81 0.54 0.11
N GLU A 249 4.68 -0.10 -0.69
CA GLU A 249 4.30 -1.32 -1.40
C GLU A 249 5.47 -2.25 -1.67
N ASN A 250 5.14 -3.53 -1.82
CA ASN A 250 6.02 -4.57 -2.33
C ASN A 250 6.42 -4.26 -3.77
N ILE A 251 7.67 -4.59 -4.14
CA ILE A 251 8.23 -4.27 -5.46
C ILE A 251 8.73 -5.54 -6.14
N ALA A 252 8.10 -5.90 -7.24
CA ALA A 252 8.62 -6.95 -8.13
C ALA A 252 9.94 -6.49 -8.79
N ARG A 253 10.86 -7.40 -9.01
CA ARG A 253 12.16 -7.09 -9.67
C ARG A 253 11.98 -6.54 -11.07
N ASN A 254 11.01 -7.11 -11.82
CA ASN A 254 10.66 -6.71 -13.18
C ASN A 254 9.16 -6.94 -13.36
N GLY A 255 8.51 -6.22 -14.28
CA GLY A 255 7.13 -6.41 -14.65
C GLY A 255 6.21 -6.49 -13.43
N PHE A 256 5.67 -7.66 -13.17
CA PHE A 256 4.74 -7.91 -12.08
C PHE A 256 4.76 -9.37 -11.62
N VAL A 257 4.20 -9.62 -10.44
CA VAL A 257 3.86 -10.96 -9.92
C VAL A 257 2.39 -10.94 -9.52
N LEU A 258 1.60 -11.84 -10.11
CA LEU A 258 0.20 -12.06 -9.79
C LEU A 258 0.09 -13.06 -8.66
N ASP A 259 -0.58 -12.71 -7.59
CA ASP A 259 -1.05 -13.66 -6.60
C ASP A 259 -2.52 -14.03 -6.90
N LYS A 260 -2.73 -15.32 -7.20
CA LYS A 260 -4.05 -15.83 -7.53
C LYS A 260 -4.89 -16.14 -6.29
N GLU A 261 -4.24 -16.30 -5.14
CA GLU A 261 -4.90 -16.69 -3.91
C GLU A 261 -5.61 -15.51 -3.27
N ASP A 262 -4.88 -14.40 -3.09
CA ASP A 262 -5.43 -13.17 -2.48
C ASP A 262 -5.96 -12.15 -3.49
N ARG A 263 -5.89 -12.46 -4.79
CA ARG A 263 -6.31 -11.56 -5.88
C ARG A 263 -5.57 -10.22 -5.83
N SER A 264 -4.24 -10.29 -5.81
CA SER A 264 -3.39 -9.11 -5.84
C SER A 264 -2.28 -9.20 -6.90
N ILE A 265 -1.66 -8.06 -7.19
CA ILE A 265 -0.55 -7.94 -8.12
C ILE A 265 0.56 -7.09 -7.49
N THR A 266 1.73 -7.69 -7.32
CA THR A 266 2.95 -6.97 -6.97
C THR A 266 3.59 -6.40 -8.23
N ARG A 267 3.68 -5.07 -8.30
CA ARG A 267 4.19 -4.34 -9.47
C ARG A 267 5.66 -3.93 -9.29
N SER A 268 6.42 -3.84 -10.39
CA SER A 268 7.77 -3.29 -10.33
C SER A 268 7.80 -1.77 -10.13
N ASP A 269 8.94 -1.22 -9.69
CA ASP A 269 9.14 0.22 -9.52
C ASP A 269 8.85 1.03 -10.81
N LEU A 270 9.24 0.51 -11.96
CA LEU A 270 8.93 1.15 -13.24
C LEU A 270 7.44 1.11 -13.56
N TYR A 271 6.76 0.04 -13.19
CA TYR A 271 5.32 -0.10 -13.39
C TYR A 271 4.55 0.92 -12.53
N PHE A 272 4.88 1.05 -11.25
CA PHE A 272 4.29 2.07 -10.39
C PHE A 272 4.52 3.48 -10.94
N LYS A 273 5.72 3.81 -11.39
CA LYS A 273 6.02 5.11 -11.98
C LYS A 273 5.23 5.41 -13.25
N ASP A 274 4.89 4.39 -14.03
CA ASP A 274 3.99 4.55 -15.17
C ASP A 274 2.56 4.85 -14.73
N LEU A 275 2.05 4.08 -13.78
CA LEU A 275 0.72 4.32 -13.19
C LEU A 275 0.60 5.72 -12.57
N PHE A 276 1.62 6.18 -11.82
CA PHE A 276 1.62 7.54 -11.26
C PHE A 276 1.48 8.61 -12.35
N ARG A 277 2.18 8.45 -13.49
CA ARG A 277 2.01 9.37 -14.63
C ARG A 277 0.60 9.32 -15.21
N ARG A 278 0.01 8.15 -15.36
CA ARG A 278 -1.38 7.97 -15.80
C ARG A 278 -2.38 8.60 -14.83
N CYS A 279 -2.08 8.58 -13.54
CA CYS A 279 -2.85 9.29 -12.52
C CYS A 279 -2.65 10.81 -12.57
N GLY A 280 -1.66 11.33 -13.30
CA GLY A 280 -1.26 12.75 -13.25
C GLY A 280 -0.72 13.13 -11.88
N LEU A 281 0.06 12.22 -11.26
CA LEU A 281 0.77 12.43 -10.00
C LEU A 281 2.25 12.63 -10.27
N HIS A 282 2.88 13.44 -9.42
CA HIS A 282 4.30 13.71 -9.47
C HIS A 282 5.01 13.03 -8.30
N LEU A 283 6.08 12.29 -8.62
CA LEU A 283 6.93 11.68 -7.61
C LEU A 283 7.72 12.80 -6.90
N TYR A 284 7.42 13.03 -5.63
CA TYR A 284 8.09 14.02 -4.79
C TYR A 284 9.32 13.44 -4.10
N LYS A 285 9.18 12.27 -3.48
CA LYS A 285 10.26 11.57 -2.76
C LYS A 285 10.06 10.05 -2.84
N ILE A 286 11.17 9.32 -2.80
CA ILE A 286 11.18 7.86 -2.76
C ILE A 286 12.18 7.38 -1.70
N LYS A 287 11.86 6.28 -1.03
CA LYS A 287 12.74 5.64 -0.06
C LYS A 287 12.52 4.13 -0.03
N ASP A 288 13.60 3.37 0.06
CA ASP A 288 13.54 1.93 0.28
C ASP A 288 13.31 1.64 1.78
N GLN A 289 12.42 0.70 2.08
CA GLN A 289 12.30 0.13 3.42
C GLN A 289 13.54 -0.71 3.71
N LYS A 290 14.07 -0.60 4.91
CA LYS A 290 15.20 -1.39 5.42
C LYS A 290 14.78 -2.24 6.60
N GLY A 291 15.56 -3.30 6.89
CA GLY A 291 15.35 -4.14 8.06
C GLY A 291 14.25 -5.19 7.91
N LEU A 292 13.83 -5.48 6.69
CA LEU A 292 12.97 -6.63 6.39
C LEU A 292 13.83 -7.84 5.97
N PRO A 293 13.36 -9.07 6.19
CA PRO A 293 14.01 -10.30 5.74
C PRO A 293 14.29 -10.30 4.22
N GLU A 294 15.40 -10.89 3.80
CA GLU A 294 15.84 -10.89 2.40
C GLU A 294 14.95 -11.76 1.47
N GLU A 295 14.28 -12.75 2.05
CA GLU A 295 13.33 -13.62 1.36
C GLU A 295 12.05 -12.90 0.94
N LEU A 296 11.71 -11.78 1.57
CA LEU A 296 10.54 -10.97 1.22
C LEU A 296 10.81 -10.08 0.01
N PHE A 297 9.75 -9.62 -0.63
CA PHE A 297 9.85 -8.57 -1.64
C PHE A 297 10.53 -7.32 -1.06
N ALA A 298 11.34 -6.66 -1.89
CA ALA A 298 11.78 -5.31 -1.57
C ALA A 298 10.55 -4.40 -1.41
N VAL A 299 10.59 -3.50 -0.44
CA VAL A 299 9.50 -2.55 -0.17
C VAL A 299 9.97 -1.14 -0.40
N LYS A 300 9.17 -0.34 -1.11
CA LYS A 300 9.41 1.07 -1.37
C LYS A 300 8.30 1.95 -0.84
N MET A 301 8.69 3.14 -0.43
CA MET A 301 7.79 4.24 -0.06
C MET A 301 7.90 5.35 -1.10
N TYR A 302 6.77 5.79 -1.61
CA TYR A 302 6.63 6.88 -2.58
C TYR A 302 5.80 8.00 -1.98
N ALA A 303 6.33 9.21 -1.96
CA ALA A 303 5.53 10.40 -1.70
C ALA A 303 5.13 11.01 -3.05
N LEU A 304 3.82 11.20 -3.25
CA LEU A 304 3.25 11.66 -4.51
C LEU A 304 2.46 12.94 -4.29
N THR A 305 2.61 13.90 -5.21
CA THR A 305 1.93 15.19 -5.15
C THR A 305 1.09 15.42 -6.41
N THR A 306 0.08 16.26 -6.28
CA THR A 306 -0.73 16.72 -7.42
C THR A 306 -0.06 17.87 -8.19
N GLU A 307 0.93 18.50 -7.59
CA GLU A 307 1.65 19.64 -8.17
C GLU A 307 3.07 19.25 -8.56
N GLY A 308 3.49 19.67 -9.75
CA GLY A 308 4.87 19.47 -10.22
C GLY A 308 5.88 20.30 -9.40
N PRO A 309 7.16 19.91 -9.43
CA PRO A 309 8.22 20.50 -8.59
C PRO A 309 8.38 22.04 -8.72
N ASN A 310 8.07 22.60 -9.88
CA ASN A 310 8.21 24.04 -10.15
C ASN A 310 7.14 24.92 -9.45
N LYS A 311 6.01 24.36 -9.00
CA LYS A 311 4.99 25.10 -8.26
C LYS A 311 5.34 25.21 -6.77
N VAL A 312 5.96 24.18 -6.21
CA VAL A 312 6.36 24.13 -4.80
C VAL A 312 7.43 25.19 -4.48
N LEU A 313 8.35 25.45 -5.40
CA LEU A 313 9.39 26.48 -5.24
C LEU A 313 8.81 27.90 -5.27
N LYS A 314 7.76 28.15 -6.07
CA LYS A 314 7.12 29.48 -6.17
C LYS A 314 6.29 29.84 -4.92
N THR A 315 5.70 28.88 -4.25
CA THR A 315 4.98 29.12 -2.99
C THR A 315 5.92 29.38 -1.83
N ARG A 316 7.07 28.70 -1.75
CA ARG A 316 8.11 28.99 -0.74
C ARG A 316 8.73 30.38 -0.90
N SER A 317 9.02 30.84 -2.12
CA SER A 317 9.58 32.17 -2.37
C SER A 317 8.58 33.31 -2.05
N LYS A 318 7.28 33.11 -2.28
CA LYS A 318 6.25 34.08 -1.90
C LYS A 318 6.02 34.19 -0.39
N ALA A 319 6.08 33.07 0.33
CA ALA A 319 5.96 33.04 1.79
C ALA A 319 7.17 33.69 2.49
N GLN A 320 8.37 33.60 1.90
CA GLN A 320 9.57 34.26 2.42
C GLN A 320 9.60 35.78 2.11
N ALA A 321 9.02 36.20 0.98
CA ALA A 321 8.96 37.62 0.59
C ALA A 321 7.93 38.44 1.41
N ASN A 322 6.95 37.81 2.04
CA ASN A 322 5.91 38.47 2.85
C ASN A 322 6.19 38.49 4.36
N ARG A 323 7.41 38.21 4.82
CA ARG A 323 7.76 38.44 6.23
C ARG A 323 8.02 39.95 6.43
N PRO A 324 7.23 40.63 7.29
CA PRO A 324 7.52 42.02 7.62
C PRO A 324 8.91 42.09 8.26
N GLY A 325 9.76 42.96 7.70
CA GLY A 325 11.06 43.21 8.27
C GLY A 325 10.89 43.78 9.69
N ILE A 326 11.49 43.12 10.67
CA ILE A 326 11.62 43.67 12.02
C ILE A 326 12.58 44.84 11.89
N ILE A 327 12.04 46.07 11.94
CA ILE A 327 12.83 47.29 12.07
C ILE A 327 13.39 47.29 13.49
N LYS A 328 14.71 47.33 13.58
CA LYS A 328 15.44 47.47 14.86
C LYS A 328 15.35 48.89 15.36
#